data_fa47adbc9e67fd5a56c8504bdcac3a87
#
_entry.id   fa47adbc9e67fd5a56c8504bdcac3a87
#
_cell.length_a   1.000
_cell.length_b   1.000
_cell.length_c   1.000
_cell.angle_alpha   90.00
_cell.angle_beta   90.00
_cell.angle_gamma   90.00
#
_symmetry.space_group_name_H-M   'P 1'
#
loop_
_entity.id
_entity.type
_entity.pdbx_description
1 polymer ?
#
loop_
_entity_poly.entity_id
_entity_poly.type
_entity_poly.pdbx_seq_one_letter_code
_entity_poly.pdbx_strand_id
1 'polypeptide(L)'
;PDLRKEEGKFVTCSSTLMLNIGGNEEDPVLKIDLLAAYVAKMILIKGHWEAEIQGECSRCLEGCKYPMKESFYEEFKQLSLINEPSERDSGNAPEAGELFVFRGDTLDLNEYFRQSFLMSQPLKILCRSQCKGLCPVCGINLNYQQCNCLEDNLDPRWELLQKLKEKQ
;
A
#
# COMPACT_ATOMS: atom_id res chain seq x y z
N PRO A 1 -5.56 -8.45 -23.29
CA PRO A 1 -6.46 -8.11 -24.41
C PRO A 1 -5.82 -7.10 -25.33
N ASP A 2 -6.21 -7.11 -26.62
CA ASP A 2 -5.76 -6.13 -27.60
C ASP A 2 -6.68 -4.91 -27.57
N LEU A 3 -6.35 -3.93 -26.74
CA LEU A 3 -7.18 -2.75 -26.50
C LEU A 3 -7.33 -1.85 -27.73
N ARG A 4 -6.42 -1.91 -28.72
CA ARG A 4 -6.51 -1.09 -29.93
C ARG A 4 -7.67 -1.44 -30.82
N LYS A 5 -8.10 -2.72 -30.81
CA LYS A 5 -9.28 -3.16 -31.56
C LYS A 5 -10.59 -2.68 -30.97
N GLU A 6 -10.56 -2.24 -29.74
CA GLU A 6 -11.71 -1.81 -28.93
C GLU A 6 -11.56 -0.31 -28.54
N GLU A 7 -10.99 0.52 -29.43
CA GLU A 7 -10.73 1.94 -29.14
C GLU A 7 -11.98 2.64 -28.60
N GLY A 8 -11.81 3.35 -27.47
CA GLY A 8 -12.88 4.05 -26.77
C GLY A 8 -13.79 3.18 -25.92
N LYS A 9 -13.61 1.86 -25.91
CA LYS A 9 -14.38 0.97 -25.05
C LYS A 9 -13.57 0.48 -23.85
N PHE A 10 -14.24 0.29 -22.74
CA PHE A 10 -13.63 -0.34 -21.58
C PHE A 10 -13.67 -1.86 -21.69
N VAL A 11 -12.53 -2.47 -21.46
CA VAL A 11 -12.38 -3.93 -21.39
C VAL A 11 -12.10 -4.31 -19.94
N THR A 12 -12.88 -5.24 -19.42
CA THR A 12 -12.67 -5.77 -18.05
C THR A 12 -11.55 -6.79 -18.08
N CYS A 13 -10.63 -6.66 -17.13
CA CYS A 13 -9.54 -7.60 -16.90
C CYS A 13 -9.49 -7.96 -15.41
N SER A 14 -9.44 -9.26 -15.12
CA SER A 14 -9.16 -9.79 -13.77
C SER A 14 -7.91 -10.64 -13.84
N SER A 15 -7.02 -10.46 -12.90
CA SER A 15 -5.73 -11.16 -12.86
C SER A 15 -5.28 -11.37 -11.41
N THR A 16 -4.35 -12.31 -11.27
CA THR A 16 -3.66 -12.55 -10.02
C THR A 16 -2.17 -12.36 -10.26
N LEU A 17 -1.53 -11.52 -9.46
CA LEU A 17 -0.12 -11.19 -9.55
C LEU A 17 0.59 -11.59 -8.26
N MET A 18 1.59 -12.44 -8.35
CA MET A 18 2.52 -12.72 -7.26
C MET A 18 3.62 -11.66 -7.29
N LEU A 19 3.77 -10.91 -6.21
CA LEU A 19 4.79 -9.85 -6.12
C LEU A 19 6.07 -10.42 -5.52
N ASN A 20 7.18 -10.27 -6.24
CA ASN A 20 8.50 -10.52 -5.68
C ASN A 20 8.98 -9.24 -4.96
N ILE A 21 8.90 -9.21 -3.64
CA ILE A 21 9.32 -8.07 -2.82
C ILE A 21 10.68 -8.29 -2.13
N GLY A 22 11.32 -9.44 -2.35
CA GLY A 22 12.70 -9.69 -1.92
C GLY A 22 12.89 -9.86 -0.41
N GLY A 23 11.91 -10.41 0.30
CA GLY A 23 11.97 -10.71 1.73
C GLY A 23 12.01 -12.21 2.01
N ASN A 24 12.19 -12.56 3.30
CA ASN A 24 12.11 -13.96 3.79
C ASN A 24 10.64 -14.40 4.04
N GLU A 25 9.69 -13.57 3.74
CA GLU A 25 8.25 -13.84 3.88
C GLU A 25 7.68 -14.36 2.57
N GLU A 26 6.56 -15.07 2.66
CA GLU A 26 5.85 -15.52 1.46
C GLU A 26 5.47 -14.30 0.61
N ASP A 27 5.81 -14.34 -0.68
CA ASP A 27 5.50 -13.28 -1.62
C ASP A 27 3.99 -13.03 -1.66
N PRO A 28 3.53 -11.79 -1.47
CA PRO A 28 2.10 -11.48 -1.43
C PRO A 28 1.47 -11.66 -2.81
N VAL A 29 0.23 -12.14 -2.79
CA VAL A 29 -0.57 -12.36 -3.99
C VAL A 29 -1.63 -11.28 -4.09
N LEU A 30 -1.56 -10.46 -5.14
CA LEU A 30 -2.56 -9.46 -5.45
C LEU A 30 -3.64 -10.05 -6.35
N LYS A 31 -4.89 -9.86 -5.97
CA LYS A 31 -6.06 -10.06 -6.85
C LYS A 31 -6.43 -8.70 -7.42
N ILE A 32 -6.40 -8.58 -8.74
CA ILE A 32 -6.54 -7.31 -9.45
C ILE A 32 -7.78 -7.40 -10.34
N ASP A 33 -8.69 -6.47 -10.16
CA ASP A 33 -9.83 -6.25 -11.04
C ASP A 33 -9.76 -4.85 -11.61
N LEU A 34 -9.65 -4.75 -12.92
CA LEU A 34 -9.52 -3.48 -13.60
C LEU A 34 -10.34 -3.38 -14.88
N LEU A 35 -10.68 -2.16 -15.22
CA LEU A 35 -11.18 -1.74 -16.50
C LEU A 35 -10.07 -0.99 -17.23
N ALA A 36 -9.78 -1.39 -18.46
CA ALA A 36 -8.81 -0.73 -19.31
C ALA A 36 -9.46 -0.21 -20.59
N ALA A 37 -9.06 0.97 -21.04
CA ALA A 37 -9.49 1.52 -22.31
C ALA A 37 -8.32 2.14 -23.06
N TYR A 38 -8.29 2.03 -24.37
CA TYR A 38 -7.34 2.72 -25.25
C TYR A 38 -8.03 3.90 -25.92
N VAL A 39 -7.54 5.10 -25.66
CA VAL A 39 -8.08 6.36 -26.21
C VAL A 39 -6.94 7.30 -26.57
N ALA A 40 -6.90 7.77 -27.81
CA ALA A 40 -5.94 8.78 -28.27
C ALA A 40 -4.47 8.48 -27.91
N LYS A 41 -4.01 7.26 -28.12
CA LYS A 41 -2.66 6.76 -27.79
C LYS A 41 -2.34 6.72 -26.28
N MET A 42 -3.37 6.75 -25.45
CA MET A 42 -3.27 6.55 -24.01
C MET A 42 -4.01 5.29 -23.60
N ILE A 43 -3.51 4.62 -22.60
CA ILE A 43 -4.23 3.54 -21.90
C ILE A 43 -4.69 4.09 -20.57
N LEU A 44 -6.00 4.11 -20.37
CA LEU A 44 -6.63 4.44 -19.10
C LEU A 44 -6.91 3.15 -18.36
N ILE A 45 -6.51 3.06 -17.11
CA ILE A 45 -6.87 1.94 -16.24
C ILE A 45 -7.54 2.46 -14.97
N LYS A 46 -8.58 1.75 -14.54
CA LYS A 46 -9.21 1.99 -13.24
C LYS A 46 -9.66 0.67 -12.64
N GLY A 47 -9.59 0.57 -11.34
CA GLY A 47 -9.99 -0.65 -10.67
C GLY A 47 -9.57 -0.68 -9.21
N HIS A 48 -9.42 -1.86 -8.71
CA HIS A 48 -8.90 -2.11 -7.38
C HIS A 48 -8.06 -3.39 -7.36
N TRP A 49 -7.21 -3.47 -6.38
CA TRP A 49 -6.54 -4.71 -6.02
C TRP A 49 -6.76 -5.02 -4.55
N GLU A 50 -6.73 -6.31 -4.25
CA GLU A 50 -6.86 -6.86 -2.90
C GLU A 50 -5.69 -7.81 -2.64
N ALA A 51 -5.16 -7.75 -1.42
CA ALA A 51 -4.12 -8.66 -0.94
C ALA A 51 -4.29 -8.93 0.55
N GLU A 52 -3.67 -9.98 1.04
CA GLU A 52 -3.56 -10.26 2.47
C GLU A 52 -2.08 -10.36 2.83
N ILE A 53 -1.63 -9.58 3.81
CA ILE A 53 -0.28 -9.69 4.35
C ILE A 53 -0.30 -10.36 5.72
N GLN A 54 0.76 -11.09 6.01
CA GLN A 54 1.03 -11.61 7.34
C GLN A 54 1.99 -10.66 8.05
N GLY A 55 1.76 -10.42 9.32
CA GLY A 55 2.62 -9.56 10.10
C GLY A 55 2.35 -9.69 11.59
N GLU A 56 3.10 -8.97 12.39
CA GLU A 56 2.93 -8.95 13.84
C GLU A 56 2.11 -7.72 14.28
N CYS A 57 1.18 -7.95 15.19
CA CYS A 57 0.40 -6.88 15.78
C CYS A 57 1.31 -5.92 16.56
N SER A 58 1.30 -4.63 16.22
CA SER A 58 2.14 -3.60 16.86
C SER A 58 1.83 -3.37 18.35
N ARG A 59 0.77 -3.99 18.92
CA ARG A 59 0.42 -3.87 20.32
C ARG A 59 0.67 -5.12 21.14
N CYS A 60 0.32 -6.30 20.62
CA CYS A 60 0.43 -7.55 21.37
C CYS A 60 1.47 -8.51 20.81
N LEU A 61 2.13 -8.16 19.74
CA LEU A 61 3.20 -8.92 19.05
C LEU A 61 2.75 -10.31 18.55
N GLU A 62 1.46 -10.57 18.50
CA GLU A 62 0.95 -11.82 17.92
C GLU A 62 0.89 -11.71 16.40
N GLY A 63 1.18 -12.82 15.74
CA GLY A 63 1.01 -12.94 14.30
C GLY A 63 -0.45 -12.74 13.90
N CYS A 64 -0.69 -11.93 12.90
CA CYS A 64 -2.02 -11.68 12.37
C CYS A 64 -1.99 -11.44 10.86
N LYS A 65 -3.13 -11.70 10.24
CA LYS A 65 -3.38 -11.40 8.85
C LYS A 65 -4.05 -10.04 8.73
N TYR A 66 -3.58 -9.25 7.80
CA TYR A 66 -4.12 -7.93 7.53
C TYR A 66 -4.59 -7.84 6.07
N PRO A 67 -5.90 -7.66 5.84
CA PRO A 67 -6.42 -7.47 4.50
C PRO A 67 -6.10 -6.06 4.01
N MET A 68 -5.62 -5.98 2.78
CA MET A 68 -5.36 -4.72 2.07
C MET A 68 -6.26 -4.63 0.87
N LYS A 69 -6.76 -3.43 0.60
CA LYS A 69 -7.53 -3.11 -0.59
C LYS A 69 -7.24 -1.68 -0.99
N GLU A 70 -6.88 -1.47 -2.25
CA GLU A 70 -6.61 -0.16 -2.80
C GLU A 70 -7.31 0.00 -4.14
N SER A 71 -7.80 1.21 -4.40
CA SER A 71 -8.42 1.59 -5.67
C SER A 71 -7.49 2.51 -6.43
N PHE A 72 -7.42 2.35 -7.74
CA PHE A 72 -6.53 3.13 -8.59
C PHE A 72 -7.24 3.66 -9.84
N TYR A 73 -6.72 4.77 -10.34
CA TYR A 73 -7.04 5.34 -11.64
C TYR A 73 -5.75 5.92 -12.21
N GLU A 74 -5.29 5.38 -13.35
CA GLU A 74 -4.02 5.77 -13.95
C GLU A 74 -4.12 5.93 -15.45
N GLU A 75 -3.28 6.80 -15.99
CA GLU A 75 -3.17 7.10 -17.39
C GLU A 75 -1.75 6.82 -17.90
N PHE A 76 -1.63 5.97 -18.91
CA PHE A 76 -0.37 5.59 -19.51
C PHE A 76 -0.31 6.09 -20.94
N LYS A 77 0.69 6.91 -21.24
CA LYS A 77 0.91 7.47 -22.59
C LYS A 77 1.87 6.59 -23.37
N GLN A 78 1.47 6.23 -24.60
CA GLN A 78 2.34 5.52 -25.53
C GLN A 78 3.31 6.50 -26.19
N LEU A 79 4.62 6.27 -26.02
CA LEU A 79 5.66 6.98 -26.78
C LEU A 79 5.85 6.30 -28.12
N SER A 80 5.72 7.05 -29.21
CA SER A 80 6.10 6.55 -30.54
C SER A 80 7.64 6.48 -30.65
N LEU A 81 8.14 5.40 -31.25
CA LEU A 81 9.58 5.17 -31.44
C LEU A 81 10.29 6.26 -32.28
N ILE A 82 9.53 7.17 -32.91
CA ILE A 82 10.03 8.20 -33.82
C ILE A 82 10.44 9.49 -33.09
N ASN A 83 9.96 9.69 -31.87
CA ASN A 83 10.36 10.81 -31.03
C ASN A 83 11.32 10.33 -29.94
N GLU A 84 12.57 10.03 -30.31
CA GLU A 84 13.64 10.11 -29.34
C GLU A 84 13.77 11.58 -28.91
N PRO A 85 13.65 11.93 -27.64
CA PRO A 85 14.15 13.22 -27.20
C PRO A 85 15.66 13.17 -27.39
N SER A 86 16.14 13.78 -28.44
CA SER A 86 17.51 14.24 -28.49
C SER A 86 17.58 15.36 -27.46
N GLU A 87 17.89 15.01 -26.29
CA GLU A 87 18.53 15.81 -25.26
C GLU A 87 18.22 15.21 -23.90
N ARG A 88 19.29 14.88 -23.24
CA ARG A 88 19.33 14.50 -21.85
C ARG A 88 18.80 15.67 -21.05
N ASP A 89 17.53 15.66 -20.74
CA ASP A 89 17.00 16.56 -19.73
C ASP A 89 17.46 16.04 -18.38
N SER A 90 18.53 16.67 -17.95
CA SER A 90 19.20 16.44 -16.70
C SER A 90 18.27 16.83 -15.56
N GLY A 91 17.83 15.86 -14.78
CA GLY A 91 17.71 16.05 -13.35
C GLY A 91 16.40 16.58 -12.79
N ASN A 92 15.33 16.68 -13.55
CA ASN A 92 14.03 16.95 -12.96
C ASN A 92 13.29 15.63 -12.75
N ALA A 93 13.06 15.30 -11.48
CA ALA A 93 12.06 14.30 -11.12
C ALA A 93 10.73 14.70 -11.78
N PRO A 94 9.93 13.75 -12.31
CA PRO A 94 8.63 14.05 -12.90
C PRO A 94 7.80 14.88 -11.92
N GLU A 95 7.30 16.01 -12.37
CA GLU A 95 6.40 16.83 -11.56
C GLU A 95 5.14 16.03 -11.25
N ALA A 96 4.60 16.21 -10.06
CA ALA A 96 3.38 15.53 -9.63
C ALA A 96 2.25 15.78 -10.63
N GLY A 97 1.94 14.74 -11.44
CA GLY A 97 0.95 14.80 -12.52
C GLY A 97 1.47 14.36 -13.88
N GLU A 98 2.75 13.98 -14.02
CA GLU A 98 3.24 13.40 -15.25
C GLU A 98 2.66 12.00 -15.49
N LEU A 99 2.07 11.84 -16.66
CA LEU A 99 1.53 10.60 -17.17
C LEU A 99 2.62 9.52 -17.21
N PHE A 100 2.32 8.34 -16.71
CA PHE A 100 3.19 7.20 -16.91
C PHE A 100 3.36 6.94 -18.41
N VAL A 101 4.59 6.66 -18.82
CA VAL A 101 4.90 6.44 -20.25
C VAL A 101 5.30 4.99 -20.50
N PHE A 102 4.88 4.43 -21.62
CA PHE A 102 5.30 3.11 -22.06
C PHE A 102 5.72 3.10 -23.52
N ARG A 103 6.54 2.14 -23.91
CA ARG A 103 7.02 1.96 -25.28
C ARG A 103 6.54 0.62 -25.83
N GLY A 104 6.36 0.58 -27.15
CA GLY A 104 5.92 -0.64 -27.82
C GLY A 104 4.41 -0.87 -27.73
N ASP A 105 4.02 -2.13 -27.86
CA ASP A 105 2.62 -2.53 -28.01
C ASP A 105 2.03 -3.18 -26.76
N THR A 106 2.85 -3.35 -25.72
CA THR A 106 2.47 -4.00 -24.49
C THR A 106 2.79 -3.09 -23.31
N LEU A 107 1.80 -2.89 -22.44
CA LEU A 107 1.96 -2.22 -21.16
C LEU A 107 2.17 -3.27 -20.07
N ASP A 108 3.35 -3.24 -19.44
CA ASP A 108 3.65 -4.05 -18.26
C ASP A 108 3.28 -3.25 -16.99
N LEU A 109 2.38 -3.82 -16.18
CA LEU A 109 1.90 -3.21 -14.94
C LEU A 109 2.53 -3.83 -13.68
N ASN A 110 3.46 -4.78 -13.81
CA ASN A 110 4.04 -5.48 -12.66
C ASN A 110 4.71 -4.52 -11.69
N GLU A 111 5.55 -3.62 -12.20
CA GLU A 111 6.25 -2.65 -11.35
C GLU A 111 5.29 -1.61 -10.75
N TYR A 112 4.28 -1.18 -11.50
CA TYR A 112 3.23 -0.31 -10.97
C TYR A 112 2.53 -0.93 -9.76
N PHE A 113 2.05 -2.17 -9.87
CA PHE A 113 1.38 -2.84 -8.76
C PHE A 113 2.32 -3.15 -7.60
N ARG A 114 3.59 -3.45 -7.88
CA ARG A 114 4.59 -3.62 -6.84
C ARG A 114 4.77 -2.34 -6.02
N GLN A 115 4.93 -1.20 -6.66
CA GLN A 115 5.06 0.10 -5.99
C GLN A 115 3.78 0.48 -5.26
N SER A 116 2.61 0.34 -5.90
CA SER A 116 1.31 0.59 -5.28
C SER A 116 1.13 -0.23 -3.99
N PHE A 117 1.46 -1.52 -4.02
CA PHE A 117 1.42 -2.39 -2.84
C PHE A 117 2.35 -1.91 -1.74
N LEU A 118 3.62 -1.60 -2.06
CA LEU A 118 4.59 -1.15 -1.07
C LEU A 118 4.18 0.17 -0.41
N MET A 119 3.62 1.10 -1.18
CA MET A 119 3.15 2.39 -0.67
C MET A 119 1.87 2.28 0.17
N SER A 120 1.03 1.29 -0.10
CA SER A 120 -0.22 1.07 0.62
C SER A 120 -0.05 0.30 1.93
N GLN A 121 1.16 -0.16 2.25
CA GLN A 121 1.39 -0.89 3.50
C GLN A 121 1.12 0.00 4.72
N PRO A 122 0.34 -0.51 5.70
CA PRO A 122 0.04 0.25 6.90
C PRO A 122 1.29 0.40 7.78
N LEU A 123 1.50 1.58 8.34
CA LEU A 123 2.58 1.82 9.32
C LEU A 123 2.43 0.99 10.60
N LYS A 124 1.22 0.54 10.91
CA LYS A 124 0.92 -0.26 12.11
C LYS A 124 -0.14 -1.30 11.77
N ILE A 125 0.22 -2.55 11.93
CA ILE A 125 -0.71 -3.68 11.83
C ILE A 125 -1.28 -3.97 13.22
N LEU A 126 -2.59 -4.16 13.31
CA LEU A 126 -3.27 -4.55 14.54
C LEU A 126 -4.08 -5.82 14.29
N CYS A 127 -3.98 -6.80 15.19
CA CYS A 127 -4.78 -8.03 15.12
C CYS A 127 -6.30 -7.76 15.18
N ARG A 128 -6.68 -6.66 15.84
CA ARG A 128 -8.05 -6.14 15.96
C ARG A 128 -8.02 -4.67 16.39
N SER A 129 -9.02 -3.90 16.05
CA SER A 129 -9.10 -2.47 16.38
C SER A 129 -9.03 -2.18 17.88
N GLN A 130 -9.59 -3.06 18.71
CA GLN A 130 -9.61 -2.94 20.18
C GLN A 130 -8.53 -3.80 20.85
N CYS A 131 -7.40 -4.06 20.19
CA CYS A 131 -6.31 -4.80 20.80
C CYS A 131 -5.78 -4.04 22.04
N LYS A 132 -5.79 -4.71 23.20
CA LYS A 132 -5.33 -4.13 24.47
C LYS A 132 -3.80 -4.12 24.61
N GLY A 133 -3.11 -4.91 23.76
CA GLY A 133 -1.65 -4.99 23.77
C GLY A 133 -1.08 -5.83 24.90
N LEU A 134 0.20 -5.58 25.17
CA LEU A 134 0.92 -6.17 26.31
C LEU A 134 0.91 -5.20 27.49
N CYS A 135 0.93 -5.76 28.70
CA CYS A 135 1.15 -4.94 29.90
C CYS A 135 2.56 -4.32 29.87
N PRO A 136 2.71 -3.01 30.06
CA PRO A 136 4.03 -2.36 30.02
C PRO A 136 4.97 -2.75 31.17
N VAL A 137 4.41 -3.35 32.24
CA VAL A 137 5.19 -3.73 33.42
C VAL A 137 5.60 -5.19 33.38
N CYS A 138 4.66 -6.12 33.14
CA CYS A 138 4.92 -7.57 33.23
C CYS A 138 4.90 -8.29 31.87
N GLY A 139 4.55 -7.59 30.76
CA GLY A 139 4.57 -8.16 29.43
C GLY A 139 3.44 -9.13 29.09
N ILE A 140 2.48 -9.41 30.01
CA ILE A 140 1.37 -10.32 29.70
C ILE A 140 0.45 -9.71 28.64
N ASN A 141 -0.15 -10.56 27.82
CA ASN A 141 -1.09 -10.12 26.79
C ASN A 141 -2.47 -9.82 27.43
N LEU A 142 -2.78 -8.51 27.47
CA LEU A 142 -4.01 -8.00 28.09
C LEU A 142 -5.29 -8.35 27.30
N ASN A 143 -5.15 -8.94 26.13
CA ASN A 143 -6.32 -9.45 25.40
C ASN A 143 -6.89 -10.73 26.00
N TYR A 144 -6.06 -11.51 26.69
CA TYR A 144 -6.43 -12.81 27.24
C TYR A 144 -6.38 -12.86 28.76
N GLN A 145 -5.53 -12.03 29.36
CA GLN A 145 -5.29 -12.04 30.79
C GLN A 145 -5.40 -10.65 31.40
N GLN A 146 -5.69 -10.58 32.67
CA GLN A 146 -5.62 -9.35 33.45
C GLN A 146 -4.42 -9.44 34.39
N CYS A 147 -3.74 -8.33 34.59
CA CYS A 147 -2.69 -8.24 35.62
C CYS A 147 -3.06 -7.20 36.66
N ASN A 148 -2.46 -7.36 37.84
CA ASN A 148 -2.60 -6.42 38.97
C ASN A 148 -1.40 -5.47 39.06
N CYS A 149 -0.68 -5.28 37.96
CA CYS A 149 0.40 -4.31 37.91
C CYS A 149 -0.19 -2.91 38.03
N LEU A 150 0.25 -2.17 39.03
CA LEU A 150 -0.11 -0.76 39.17
C LEU A 150 0.66 0.05 38.11
N GLU A 151 -0.02 0.94 37.45
CA GLU A 151 0.58 1.86 36.45
C GLU A 151 1.40 2.99 37.11
N ASP A 152 1.77 2.83 38.36
CA ASP A 152 2.33 3.89 39.23
C ASP A 152 3.84 4.12 39.07
N ASN A 153 4.34 4.13 37.85
CA ASN A 153 5.68 4.68 37.62
C ASN A 153 5.62 5.87 36.64
N LEU A 154 4.95 6.93 37.06
CA LEU A 154 5.14 8.20 36.38
C LEU A 154 6.58 8.66 36.65
N ASP A 155 7.34 8.83 35.55
CA ASP A 155 8.65 9.46 35.62
C ASP A 155 8.51 10.83 36.33
N PRO A 156 9.29 11.11 37.40
CA PRO A 156 9.18 12.35 38.17
C PRO A 156 9.25 13.62 37.30
N ARG A 157 9.87 13.55 36.12
CA ARG A 157 9.93 14.65 35.16
C ARG A 157 8.55 15.06 34.61
N TRP A 158 7.56 14.16 34.63
CA TRP A 158 6.20 14.41 34.15
C TRP A 158 5.21 14.83 35.24
N GLU A 159 5.66 14.91 36.50
CA GLU A 159 4.81 15.26 37.66
C GLU A 159 4.14 16.64 37.51
N LEU A 160 4.84 17.59 36.86
CA LEU A 160 4.29 18.91 36.57
C LEU A 160 3.13 18.89 35.57
N LEU A 161 3.09 17.94 34.65
CA LEU A 161 2.01 17.79 33.67
C LEU A 161 0.74 17.18 34.30
N GLN A 162 0.87 16.36 35.35
CA GLN A 162 -0.30 15.86 36.10
C GLN A 162 -1.10 17.01 36.73
N LYS A 163 -0.44 18.02 37.25
CA LYS A 163 -1.09 19.21 37.84
C LYS A 163 -1.91 20.01 36.83
N LEU A 164 -1.60 19.88 35.53
CA LEU A 164 -2.38 20.52 34.46
C LEU A 164 -3.66 19.73 34.15
N LYS A 165 -3.65 18.41 34.33
CA LYS A 165 -4.79 17.52 34.06
C LYS A 165 -5.88 17.63 35.15
N GLU A 166 -5.49 17.93 36.38
CA GLU A 166 -6.42 18.12 37.51
C GLU A 166 -7.15 19.47 37.51
N LYS A 167 -6.77 20.40 36.63
CA LYS A 167 -7.37 21.73 36.51
C LYS A 167 -8.41 21.87 35.39
N GLN A 168 -8.82 20.77 34.75
CA GLN A 168 -9.93 20.70 33.81
C GLN A 168 -11.10 19.93 34.44
#